data_dfd9208bb7dc1adbd1a5304e53907b17
#
_entry.id   dfd9208bb7dc1adbd1a5304e53907b17
#
_cell.length_a   1.000
_cell.length_b   1.000
_cell.length_c   1.000
_cell.angle_alpha   90.00
_cell.angle_beta   90.00
_cell.angle_gamma   90.00
#
_symmetry.space_group_name_H-M   'P 1'
#
loop_
_entity.id
_entity.type
_entity.pdbx_description
1 polymer ?
#
loop_
_entity_poly.entity_id
_entity_poly.type
_entity_poly.pdbx_seq_one_letter_code
_entity_poly.pdbx_strand_id
1 'polypeptide(L)'
;MKIQFPLKDLKSISNRLIAASFLILVLFALFIYYSENYETQAQYPSTRTVLSDYPEGKMISVDGDVIAVYEGGFYLEDDYKGESVTYNVSSSSKVEMYDKVSVLGKLGPSYTVKVSKILVHKKWKEDFILYRSGIGGLFLAVIFFIYWKFDFKNLEFIRRKEK
;
A
#
# COMPACT_ATOMS: atom_id res chain seq x y z
N MET A 1 23.66 50.70 -3.19
CA MET A 1 23.37 49.57 -4.11
C MET A 1 21.92 49.11 -3.82
N LYS A 2 20.95 49.57 -4.65
CA LYS A 2 19.54 49.19 -4.47
C LYS A 2 19.33 47.82 -5.12
N ILE A 3 19.11 46.82 -4.32
CA ILE A 3 18.72 45.50 -4.79
C ILE A 3 17.24 45.60 -5.18
N GLN A 4 16.98 45.80 -6.47
CA GLN A 4 15.63 45.66 -7.02
C GLN A 4 15.34 44.16 -7.19
N PHE A 5 14.56 43.60 -6.27
CA PHE A 5 13.95 42.30 -6.49
C PHE A 5 12.88 42.42 -7.58
N PRO A 6 12.98 41.70 -8.71
CA PRO A 6 11.98 41.79 -9.75
C PRO A 6 10.65 41.18 -9.22
N LEU A 7 9.64 42.03 -9.03
CA LEU A 7 8.29 41.67 -8.60
C LEU A 7 7.67 40.55 -9.48
N LYS A 8 8.15 40.41 -10.71
CA LYS A 8 7.70 39.36 -11.66
C LYS A 8 8.10 37.98 -11.22
N ASP A 9 9.26 37.80 -10.58
CA ASP A 9 9.77 36.51 -10.13
C ASP A 9 9.00 36.03 -8.85
N LEU A 10 8.68 36.97 -7.96
CA LEU A 10 7.87 36.69 -6.76
C LEU A 10 6.46 36.16 -7.13
N LYS A 11 5.83 36.73 -8.15
CA LYS A 11 4.51 36.29 -8.62
C LYS A 11 4.57 34.90 -9.25
N SER A 12 5.66 34.60 -9.96
CA SER A 12 5.89 33.27 -10.55
C SER A 12 6.09 32.19 -9.46
N ILE A 13 6.87 32.49 -8.42
CA ILE A 13 7.10 31.58 -7.28
C ILE A 13 5.81 31.33 -6.51
N SER A 14 5.04 32.39 -6.22
CA SER A 14 3.75 32.27 -5.55
C SER A 14 2.78 31.38 -6.32
N ASN A 15 2.68 31.53 -7.63
CA ASN A 15 1.80 30.70 -8.46
C ASN A 15 2.24 29.21 -8.47
N ARG A 16 3.53 28.92 -8.46
CA ARG A 16 4.06 27.55 -8.38
C ARG A 16 3.74 26.91 -7.03
N LEU A 17 3.89 27.66 -5.94
CA LEU A 17 3.53 27.18 -4.60
C LEU A 17 2.03 26.93 -4.46
N ILE A 18 1.19 27.81 -4.98
CA ILE A 18 -0.26 27.64 -4.99
C ILE A 18 -0.64 26.40 -5.77
N ALA A 19 -0.07 26.20 -6.98
CA ALA A 19 -0.33 25.02 -7.79
C ALA A 19 0.11 23.72 -7.09
N ALA A 20 1.30 23.72 -6.47
CA ALA A 20 1.79 22.57 -5.72
C ALA A 20 0.90 22.27 -4.50
N SER A 21 0.51 23.29 -3.74
CA SER A 21 -0.39 23.12 -2.58
C SER A 21 -1.76 22.59 -3.01
N PHE A 22 -2.30 23.08 -4.11
CA PHE A 22 -3.55 22.59 -4.67
C PHE A 22 -3.46 21.11 -5.08
N LEU A 23 -2.38 20.72 -5.75
CA LEU A 23 -2.16 19.34 -6.14
C LEU A 23 -2.07 18.40 -4.93
N ILE A 24 -1.33 18.80 -3.90
CA ILE A 24 -1.21 18.04 -2.65
C ILE A 24 -2.59 17.89 -1.98
N LEU A 25 -3.39 18.95 -1.95
CA LEU A 25 -4.73 18.94 -1.37
C LEU A 25 -5.66 17.99 -2.13
N VAL A 26 -5.61 18.01 -3.47
CA VAL A 26 -6.39 17.09 -4.32
C VAL A 26 -5.95 15.64 -4.09
N LEU A 27 -4.66 15.37 -4.03
CA LEU A 27 -4.15 14.02 -3.74
C LEU A 27 -4.60 13.53 -2.36
N PHE A 28 -4.57 14.40 -1.36
CA PHE A 28 -5.02 14.07 -0.01
C PHE A 28 -6.53 13.81 0.04
N ALA A 29 -7.33 14.62 -0.64
CA ALA A 29 -8.78 14.40 -0.77
C ALA A 29 -9.11 13.08 -1.47
N LEU A 30 -8.39 12.74 -2.55
CA LEU A 30 -8.53 11.45 -3.24
C LEU A 30 -8.12 10.28 -2.36
N PHE A 31 -7.07 10.44 -1.55
CA PHE A 31 -6.63 9.41 -0.60
C PHE A 31 -7.71 9.13 0.46
N ILE A 32 -8.30 10.18 1.05
CA ILE A 32 -9.40 10.04 2.02
C ILE A 32 -10.60 9.37 1.36
N TYR A 33 -11.01 9.87 0.18
CA TYR A 33 -12.13 9.29 -0.57
C TYR A 33 -11.90 7.80 -0.86
N TYR A 34 -10.72 7.41 -1.31
CA TYR A 34 -10.38 6.02 -1.57
C TYR A 34 -10.40 5.18 -0.28
N SER A 35 -9.81 5.69 0.80
CA SER A 35 -9.78 5.00 2.09
C SER A 35 -11.18 4.71 2.66
N GLU A 36 -12.12 5.64 2.50
CA GLU A 36 -13.49 5.48 2.99
C GLU A 36 -14.34 4.55 2.11
N ASN A 37 -14.09 4.55 0.80
CA ASN A 37 -14.90 3.80 -0.16
C ASN A 37 -14.30 2.48 -0.62
N TYR A 38 -13.10 2.11 -0.13
CA TYR A 38 -12.39 0.90 -0.54
C TYR A 38 -13.26 -0.36 -0.42
N GLU A 39 -13.92 -0.54 0.71
CA GLU A 39 -14.73 -1.71 1.03
C GLU A 39 -16.02 -1.81 0.18
N THR A 40 -16.60 -0.67 -0.18
CA THR A 40 -17.83 -0.67 -1.00
C THR A 40 -17.56 -1.04 -2.45
N GLN A 41 -16.31 -0.93 -2.90
CA GLN A 41 -15.86 -1.30 -4.25
C GLN A 41 -15.30 -2.73 -4.29
N ALA A 42 -15.07 -3.36 -3.14
CA ALA A 42 -14.58 -4.73 -3.06
C ALA A 42 -15.66 -5.71 -3.58
N GLN A 43 -15.27 -6.57 -4.52
CA GLN A 43 -16.17 -7.57 -5.10
C GLN A 43 -16.67 -8.59 -4.07
N TYR A 44 -15.91 -8.83 -3.02
CA TYR A 44 -16.22 -9.80 -1.97
C TYR A 44 -16.04 -9.15 -0.59
N PRO A 45 -16.87 -9.55 0.39
CA PRO A 45 -16.73 -9.13 1.78
C PRO A 45 -15.33 -9.44 2.32
N SER A 46 -14.74 -8.50 3.06
CA SER A 46 -13.48 -8.65 3.78
C SER A 46 -13.70 -9.00 5.25
N THR A 47 -12.62 -9.13 6.02
CA THR A 47 -12.63 -9.33 7.47
C THR A 47 -13.44 -8.29 8.22
N ARG A 48 -13.44 -7.03 7.78
CA ARG A 48 -14.34 -5.99 8.34
C ARG A 48 -15.80 -6.42 8.32
N THR A 49 -16.27 -6.89 7.17
CA THR A 49 -17.67 -7.34 7.02
C THR A 49 -17.93 -8.61 7.84
N VAL A 50 -16.96 -9.53 7.91
CA VAL A 50 -17.05 -10.74 8.71
C VAL A 50 -17.20 -10.43 10.20
N LEU A 51 -16.49 -9.43 10.70
CA LEU A 51 -16.60 -8.97 12.10
C LEU A 51 -17.95 -8.30 12.40
N SER A 52 -18.52 -7.58 11.44
CA SER A 52 -19.77 -6.84 11.65
C SER A 52 -21.05 -7.66 11.45
N ASP A 53 -21.08 -8.56 10.48
CA ASP A 53 -22.31 -9.24 10.02
C ASP A 53 -22.13 -10.73 9.74
N TYR A 54 -20.98 -11.32 10.05
CA TYR A 54 -20.65 -12.73 9.83
C TYR A 54 -21.39 -13.37 8.64
N PRO A 55 -21.03 -13.14 7.39
CA PRO A 55 -21.77 -13.56 6.20
C PRO A 55 -21.56 -15.04 5.90
N GLU A 56 -22.06 -15.93 6.77
CA GLU A 56 -21.92 -17.38 6.64
C GLU A 56 -22.48 -17.88 5.30
N GLY A 57 -21.74 -18.76 4.68
CA GLY A 57 -22.11 -19.33 3.39
C GLY A 57 -21.83 -18.45 2.17
N LYS A 58 -21.42 -17.19 2.35
CA LYS A 58 -21.01 -16.30 1.24
C LYS A 58 -19.53 -16.46 0.90
N MET A 59 -19.18 -16.02 -0.31
CA MET A 59 -17.78 -15.88 -0.72
C MET A 59 -17.19 -14.66 -0.04
N ILE A 60 -16.02 -14.83 0.59
CA ILE A 60 -15.26 -13.79 1.24
C ILE A 60 -13.84 -13.73 0.67
N SER A 61 -13.22 -12.57 0.76
CA SER A 61 -11.80 -12.37 0.46
C SER A 61 -11.10 -11.93 1.73
N VAL A 62 -10.17 -12.74 2.22
CA VAL A 62 -9.40 -12.47 3.42
C VAL A 62 -7.91 -12.51 3.11
N ASP A 63 -7.17 -11.58 3.66
CA ASP A 63 -5.74 -11.42 3.51
C ASP A 63 -5.10 -11.45 4.89
N GLY A 64 -4.07 -12.25 5.08
CA GLY A 64 -3.45 -12.32 6.40
C GLY A 64 -2.13 -13.09 6.41
N ASP A 65 -1.60 -13.27 7.61
CA ASP A 65 -0.37 -13.99 7.87
C ASP A 65 -0.67 -15.41 8.35
N VAL A 66 0.08 -16.40 7.85
CA VAL A 66 -0.04 -17.79 8.30
C VAL A 66 0.60 -17.92 9.68
N ILE A 67 -0.20 -18.20 10.71
CA ILE A 67 0.28 -18.36 12.08
C ILE A 67 0.60 -19.81 12.45
N ALA A 68 -0.08 -20.77 11.82
CA ALA A 68 0.22 -22.20 12.00
C ALA A 68 -0.23 -23.00 10.79
N VAL A 69 0.48 -24.14 10.55
CA VAL A 69 0.17 -25.07 9.45
C VAL A 69 -0.12 -26.43 10.06
N TYR A 70 -1.14 -27.11 9.54
CA TYR A 70 -1.52 -28.48 9.94
C TYR A 70 -1.78 -29.36 8.71
N GLU A 71 -1.97 -30.63 8.91
CA GLU A 71 -2.29 -31.56 7.82
C GLU A 71 -3.67 -31.26 7.20
N GLY A 72 -3.67 -30.79 5.95
CA GLY A 72 -4.88 -30.41 5.21
C GLY A 72 -5.28 -28.93 5.28
N GLY A 73 -4.48 -28.06 5.95
CA GLY A 73 -4.76 -26.64 5.99
C GLY A 73 -3.80 -25.79 6.80
N PHE A 74 -4.25 -24.59 7.12
CA PHE A 74 -3.48 -23.64 7.92
C PHE A 74 -4.40 -22.65 8.63
N TYR A 75 -3.88 -22.01 9.67
CA TYR A 75 -4.53 -20.89 10.34
C TYR A 75 -4.00 -19.58 9.79
N LEU A 76 -4.93 -18.73 9.34
CA LEU A 76 -4.67 -17.40 8.79
C LEU A 76 -5.15 -16.35 9.78
N GLU A 77 -4.28 -15.45 10.19
CA GLU A 77 -4.62 -14.32 11.04
C GLU A 77 -4.70 -13.05 10.20
N ASP A 78 -5.84 -12.38 10.31
CA ASP A 78 -6.07 -11.08 9.69
C ASP A 78 -6.44 -10.07 10.78
N ASP A 79 -5.82 -8.90 10.73
CA ASP A 79 -6.01 -7.82 11.71
C ASP A 79 -6.77 -6.66 11.07
N TYR A 80 -7.90 -6.32 11.65
CA TYR A 80 -8.67 -5.15 11.26
C TYR A 80 -8.86 -4.21 12.45
N LYS A 81 -8.23 -3.03 12.42
CA LYS A 81 -8.31 -1.98 13.46
C LYS A 81 -7.97 -2.45 14.88
N GLY A 82 -7.05 -3.41 15.01
CA GLY A 82 -6.61 -3.97 16.28
C GLY A 82 -7.49 -5.12 16.80
N GLU A 83 -8.47 -5.57 16.01
CA GLU A 83 -9.20 -6.80 16.24
C GLU A 83 -8.67 -7.88 15.31
N SER A 84 -8.08 -8.92 15.89
CA SER A 84 -7.48 -10.03 15.16
C SER A 84 -8.47 -11.16 15.00
N VAL A 85 -8.61 -11.68 13.78
CA VAL A 85 -9.47 -12.83 13.47
C VAL A 85 -8.64 -13.96 12.93
N THR A 86 -8.79 -15.14 13.53
CA THR A 86 -8.12 -16.35 13.06
C THR A 86 -9.07 -17.18 12.21
N TYR A 87 -8.75 -17.32 10.93
CA TYR A 87 -9.48 -18.19 10.02
C TYR A 87 -8.85 -19.57 9.95
N ASN A 88 -9.69 -20.60 10.00
CA ASN A 88 -9.27 -21.97 9.74
C ASN A 88 -9.46 -22.27 8.25
N VAL A 89 -8.36 -22.35 7.51
CA VAL A 89 -8.37 -22.47 6.04
C VAL A 89 -8.03 -23.89 5.62
N SER A 90 -8.99 -24.58 5.03
CA SER A 90 -8.77 -25.93 4.47
C SER A 90 -8.22 -25.83 3.06
N SER A 91 -6.97 -26.23 2.86
CA SER A 91 -6.28 -26.16 1.56
C SER A 91 -5.13 -27.18 1.48
N SER A 92 -4.91 -27.73 0.30
CA SER A 92 -3.72 -28.55 -0.01
C SER A 92 -2.52 -27.72 -0.49
N SER A 93 -2.62 -26.41 -0.53
CA SER A 93 -1.54 -25.53 -0.98
C SER A 93 -0.37 -25.54 0.01
N LYS A 94 0.85 -25.56 -0.51
CA LYS A 94 2.06 -25.49 0.31
C LYS A 94 2.26 -24.05 0.79
N VAL A 95 2.02 -23.83 2.06
CA VAL A 95 2.27 -22.57 2.78
C VAL A 95 3.25 -22.83 3.90
N GLU A 96 3.96 -21.80 4.31
CA GLU A 96 4.88 -21.82 5.44
C GLU A 96 4.43 -20.78 6.47
N MET A 97 4.90 -20.96 7.70
CA MET A 97 4.64 -20.00 8.76
C MET A 97 5.15 -18.62 8.38
N TYR A 98 4.34 -17.58 8.62
CA TYR A 98 4.59 -16.17 8.26
C TYR A 98 4.55 -15.86 6.75
N ASP A 99 4.10 -16.78 5.90
CA ASP A 99 3.74 -16.40 4.53
C ASP A 99 2.49 -15.52 4.58
N LYS A 100 2.43 -14.50 3.73
CA LYS A 100 1.20 -13.74 3.50
C LYS A 100 0.33 -14.44 2.48
N VAL A 101 -0.94 -14.62 2.82
CA VAL A 101 -1.86 -15.39 1.99
C VAL A 101 -3.15 -14.61 1.77
N SER A 102 -3.52 -14.46 0.49
CA SER A 102 -4.84 -13.98 0.09
C SER A 102 -5.71 -15.17 -0.24
N VAL A 103 -6.82 -15.32 0.46
CA VAL A 103 -7.77 -16.43 0.32
C VAL A 103 -9.11 -15.91 -0.16
N LEU A 104 -9.57 -16.42 -1.29
CA LEU A 104 -10.95 -16.31 -1.73
C LEU A 104 -11.64 -17.64 -1.46
N GLY A 105 -12.65 -17.65 -0.62
CA GLY A 105 -13.33 -18.87 -0.23
C GLY A 105 -14.71 -18.64 0.36
N LYS A 106 -15.41 -19.74 0.60
CA LYS A 106 -16.74 -19.71 1.22
C LYS A 106 -16.58 -19.76 2.73
N LEU A 107 -17.14 -18.76 3.43
CA LEU A 107 -17.14 -18.72 4.89
C LEU A 107 -18.10 -19.76 5.46
N GLY A 108 -17.59 -20.60 6.34
CA GLY A 108 -18.36 -21.56 7.12
C GLY A 108 -18.42 -21.17 8.60
N PRO A 109 -18.97 -22.02 9.45
CA PRO A 109 -19.08 -21.77 10.88
C PRO A 109 -17.69 -21.69 11.53
N SER A 110 -17.60 -20.97 12.66
CA SER A 110 -16.36 -20.82 13.44
C SER A 110 -15.16 -20.35 12.63
N TYR A 111 -15.36 -19.37 11.76
CA TYR A 111 -14.32 -18.80 10.88
C TYR A 111 -13.60 -19.84 10.00
N THR A 112 -14.26 -20.93 9.65
CA THR A 112 -13.73 -21.88 8.67
C THR A 112 -13.89 -21.33 7.27
N VAL A 113 -12.86 -21.47 6.41
CA VAL A 113 -12.90 -21.02 5.02
C VAL A 113 -12.60 -22.18 4.09
N LYS A 114 -13.59 -22.53 3.27
CA LYS A 114 -13.39 -23.48 2.19
C LYS A 114 -12.86 -22.76 0.97
N VAL A 115 -11.59 -22.99 0.66
CA VAL A 115 -10.86 -22.28 -0.38
C VAL A 115 -11.42 -22.55 -1.77
N SER A 116 -11.65 -21.48 -2.52
CA SER A 116 -11.91 -21.49 -3.96
C SER A 116 -10.65 -21.07 -4.75
N LYS A 117 -9.97 -20.02 -4.27
CA LYS A 117 -8.72 -19.53 -4.86
C LYS A 117 -7.79 -19.06 -3.75
N ILE A 118 -6.51 -19.33 -3.92
CA ILE A 118 -5.48 -18.93 -2.98
C ILE A 118 -4.32 -18.27 -3.72
N LEU A 119 -3.76 -17.23 -3.16
CA LEU A 119 -2.54 -16.57 -3.61
C LEU A 119 -1.57 -16.51 -2.44
N VAL A 120 -0.44 -17.16 -2.57
CA VAL A 120 0.59 -17.24 -1.53
C VAL A 120 1.73 -16.30 -1.87
N HIS A 121 1.98 -15.34 -1.00
CA HIS A 121 3.11 -14.42 -1.05
C HIS A 121 4.16 -14.88 -0.06
N LYS A 122 5.22 -15.49 -0.58
CA LYS A 122 6.34 -15.92 0.26
C LYS A 122 7.02 -14.72 0.89
N LYS A 123 7.18 -14.73 2.21
CA LYS A 123 7.78 -13.65 2.99
C LYS A 123 9.12 -13.17 2.41
N TRP A 124 10.00 -14.10 2.05
CA TRP A 124 11.31 -13.75 1.49
C TRP A 124 11.22 -12.98 0.17
N LYS A 125 10.16 -13.19 -0.64
CA LYS A 125 9.94 -12.45 -1.89
C LYS A 125 9.52 -11.01 -1.62
N GLU A 126 8.68 -10.77 -0.63
CA GLU A 126 8.26 -9.41 -0.24
C GLU A 126 9.45 -8.61 0.27
N ASP A 127 10.23 -9.20 1.18
CA ASP A 127 11.46 -8.57 1.69
C ASP A 127 12.43 -8.25 0.56
N PHE A 128 12.64 -9.19 -0.37
CA PHE A 128 13.51 -8.99 -1.52
C PHE A 128 13.04 -7.84 -2.44
N ILE A 129 11.73 -7.73 -2.68
CA ILE A 129 11.14 -6.64 -3.50
C ILE A 129 11.37 -5.29 -2.81
N LEU A 130 11.18 -5.21 -1.50
CA LEU A 130 11.41 -3.99 -0.72
C LEU A 130 12.89 -3.56 -0.78
N TYR A 131 13.83 -4.48 -0.54
CA TYR A 131 15.26 -4.19 -0.64
C TYR A 131 15.66 -3.74 -2.03
N ARG A 132 15.20 -4.45 -3.07
CA ARG A 132 15.47 -4.10 -4.46
C ARG A 132 14.92 -2.72 -4.83
N SER A 133 13.71 -2.40 -4.40
CA SER A 133 13.07 -1.10 -4.63
C SER A 133 13.81 0.01 -3.90
N GLY A 134 14.22 -0.22 -2.64
CA GLY A 134 14.99 0.73 -1.85
C GLY A 134 16.36 1.04 -2.49
N ILE A 135 17.08 0.01 -2.89
CA ILE A 135 18.37 0.17 -3.60
C ILE A 135 18.18 0.92 -4.92
N GLY A 136 17.16 0.55 -5.71
CA GLY A 136 16.85 1.21 -6.97
C GLY A 136 16.49 2.68 -6.79
N GLY A 137 15.67 3.01 -5.78
CA GLY A 137 15.30 4.38 -5.42
C GLY A 137 16.51 5.20 -4.98
N LEU A 138 17.37 4.64 -4.15
CA LEU A 138 18.61 5.29 -3.70
C LEU A 138 19.54 5.56 -4.87
N PHE A 139 19.72 4.59 -5.77
CA PHE A 139 20.54 4.74 -6.96
C PHE A 139 20.01 5.86 -7.88
N LEU A 140 18.70 5.88 -8.09
CA LEU A 140 18.04 6.91 -8.88
C LEU A 140 18.18 8.30 -8.24
N ALA A 141 18.06 8.41 -6.91
CA ALA A 141 18.27 9.63 -6.17
C ALA A 141 19.72 10.13 -6.33
N VAL A 142 20.71 9.24 -6.20
CA VAL A 142 22.13 9.60 -6.41
C VAL A 142 22.35 10.14 -7.80
N ILE A 143 21.88 9.45 -8.85
CA ILE A 143 21.99 9.92 -10.23
C ILE A 143 21.30 11.28 -10.37
N PHE A 144 20.09 11.42 -9.83
CA PHE A 144 19.38 12.70 -9.89
C PHE A 144 20.19 13.84 -9.29
N PHE A 145 20.74 13.69 -8.09
CA PHE A 145 21.56 14.74 -7.45
C PHE A 145 22.92 14.97 -8.09
N ILE A 146 23.45 14.02 -8.87
CA ILE A 146 24.64 14.25 -9.70
C ILE A 146 24.33 15.23 -10.84
N TYR A 147 23.22 15.03 -11.53
CA TYR A 147 22.87 15.81 -12.71
C TYR A 147 22.05 17.06 -12.40
N TRP A 148 21.34 17.10 -11.29
CA TRP A 148 20.45 18.18 -10.93
C TRP A 148 20.83 18.76 -9.57
N LYS A 149 20.60 20.07 -9.39
CA LYS A 149 20.64 20.74 -8.10
C LYS A 149 19.33 21.48 -7.87
N PHE A 150 18.89 21.54 -6.64
CA PHE A 150 17.72 22.33 -6.27
C PHE A 150 18.15 23.78 -6.02
N ASP A 151 17.54 24.72 -6.70
CA ASP A 151 17.69 26.15 -6.45
C ASP A 151 16.58 26.61 -5.52
N PHE A 152 16.92 26.80 -4.24
CA PHE A 152 15.99 27.26 -3.21
C PHE A 152 15.44 28.65 -3.47
N LYS A 153 16.15 29.49 -4.22
CA LYS A 153 15.72 30.86 -4.51
C LYS A 153 14.56 30.91 -5.49
N ASN A 154 14.62 30.06 -6.52
CA ASN A 154 13.61 30.01 -7.58
C ASN A 154 12.66 28.80 -7.43
N LEU A 155 12.88 27.94 -6.42
CA LEU A 155 12.13 26.71 -6.19
C LEU A 155 12.05 25.81 -7.43
N GLU A 156 13.21 25.60 -8.07
CA GLU A 156 13.32 24.79 -9.28
C GLU A 156 14.54 23.90 -9.27
N PHE A 157 14.47 22.79 -10.03
CA PHE A 157 15.62 21.95 -10.28
C PHE A 157 16.37 22.44 -11.52
N ILE A 158 17.65 22.72 -11.35
CA ILE A 158 18.54 23.21 -12.42
C ILE A 158 19.54 22.11 -12.75
N ARG A 159 19.68 21.79 -14.02
CA ARG A 159 20.71 20.86 -14.50
C ARG A 159 22.10 21.43 -14.20
N ARG A 160 22.94 20.61 -13.59
CA ARG A 160 24.38 21.00 -13.43
C ARG A 160 25.01 21.05 -14.80
N LYS A 161 25.62 22.17 -15.14
CA LYS A 161 26.42 22.28 -16.37
C LYS A 161 27.66 21.42 -16.18
N GLU A 162 27.94 20.56 -17.14
CA GLU A 162 29.23 19.89 -17.24
C GLU A 162 30.33 20.96 -17.37
N LYS A 163 31.38 20.81 -16.56
CA LYS A 163 32.58 21.64 -16.66
C LYS A 163 33.46 21.09 -17.76
#